data_8df3abe3f645f1c9aa00157780074bc2
#
_entry.id   8df3abe3f645f1c9aa00157780074bc2
#
_cell.length_a   1.000
_cell.length_b   1.000
_cell.length_c   1.000
_cell.angle_alpha   90.00
_cell.angle_beta   90.00
_cell.angle_gamma   90.00
#
_symmetry.space_group_name_H-M   'P 1'
#
loop_
_entity.id
_entity.type
_entity.pdbx_description
1 polymer ?
#
loop_
_entity_poly.entity_id
_entity_poly.type
_entity_poly.pdbx_seq_one_letter_code
_entity_poly.pdbx_strand_id
1 'polypeptide(L)'
;MAKKFRVFTSFAIEDANLRTMLVGQGRNKNTPFEFVDMSVKEPWDSAWKTNCRTKIKGCDGLIGIITNNTVKASGQIWELQCAYDEGIPVLLIYGNDDRPANLPDPVKGRRINLWTWDNISAFLDKL
;
A
#
# COMPACT_ATOMS: atom_id res chain seq x y z
N MET A 1 12.59 -3.36 -24.52
CA MET A 1 12.75 -3.37 -23.05
C MET A 1 11.41 -3.49 -22.37
N ALA A 2 11.31 -4.38 -21.40
CA ALA A 2 10.08 -4.49 -20.62
C ALA A 2 9.89 -3.23 -19.77
N LYS A 3 8.67 -2.69 -19.75
CA LYS A 3 8.33 -1.55 -18.88
C LYS A 3 8.46 -1.98 -17.42
N LYS A 4 9.11 -1.17 -16.61
CA LYS A 4 9.19 -1.39 -15.17
C LYS A 4 8.00 -0.69 -14.51
N PHE A 5 7.14 -1.47 -13.85
CA PHE A 5 5.99 -0.95 -13.11
C PHE A 5 6.41 -0.49 -11.72
N ARG A 6 5.74 0.53 -11.21
CA ARG A 6 5.95 1.06 -9.86
C ARG A 6 4.70 0.84 -9.04
N VAL A 7 4.87 0.29 -7.85
CA VAL A 7 3.78 -0.01 -6.93
C VAL A 7 4.07 0.65 -5.57
N PHE A 8 3.16 1.50 -5.13
CA PHE A 8 3.29 2.15 -3.81
C PHE A 8 2.84 1.17 -2.73
N THR A 9 3.66 0.99 -1.69
CA THR A 9 3.31 0.16 -0.55
C THR A 9 2.89 1.05 0.61
N SER A 10 1.61 0.96 1.00
CA SER A 10 1.04 1.74 2.10
C SER A 10 0.91 0.88 3.35
N PHE A 11 1.48 1.35 4.45
CA PHE A 11 1.53 0.61 5.71
C PHE A 11 1.53 1.58 6.89
N ALA A 12 1.06 1.12 8.05
CA ALA A 12 1.25 1.84 9.30
C ALA A 12 2.74 1.81 9.68
N ILE A 13 3.26 2.89 10.27
CA ILE A 13 4.70 2.96 10.61
C ILE A 13 5.13 1.79 11.51
N GLU A 14 4.26 1.32 12.38
CA GLU A 14 4.52 0.17 13.24
C GLU A 14 4.68 -1.13 12.46
N ASP A 15 4.20 -1.17 11.21
CA ASP A 15 4.21 -2.36 10.35
C ASP A 15 5.33 -2.34 9.31
N ALA A 16 6.38 -1.54 9.52
CA ALA A 16 7.49 -1.43 8.57
C ALA A 16 8.14 -2.78 8.25
N ASN A 17 8.16 -3.72 9.21
CA ASN A 17 8.66 -5.07 8.99
C ASN A 17 7.81 -5.82 7.95
N LEU A 18 6.50 -5.61 7.93
CA LEU A 18 5.62 -6.24 6.94
C LEU A 18 5.89 -5.68 5.54
N ARG A 19 6.12 -4.38 5.43
CA ARG A 19 6.55 -3.77 4.17
C ARG A 19 7.83 -4.43 3.64
N THR A 20 8.81 -4.64 4.52
CA THR A 20 10.07 -5.30 4.16
C THR A 20 9.83 -6.73 3.67
N MET A 21 8.92 -7.47 4.31
CA MET A 21 8.53 -8.81 3.88
C MET A 21 7.91 -8.82 2.48
N LEU A 22 7.02 -7.86 2.20
CA LEU A 22 6.38 -7.75 0.89
C LEU A 22 7.41 -7.48 -0.22
N VAL A 23 8.32 -6.54 0.01
CA VAL A 23 9.37 -6.20 -0.94
C VAL A 23 10.27 -7.43 -1.18
N GLY A 24 10.63 -8.14 -0.11
CA GLY A 24 11.45 -9.36 -0.21
C GLY A 24 10.74 -10.45 -0.99
N GLN A 25 9.44 -10.63 -0.78
CA GLN A 25 8.64 -11.59 -1.53
C GLN A 25 8.64 -11.27 -3.03
N GLY A 26 8.47 -9.99 -3.37
CA GLY A 26 8.50 -9.53 -4.75
C GLY A 26 9.85 -9.83 -5.42
N ARG A 27 10.96 -9.62 -4.70
CA ARG A 27 12.31 -9.92 -5.20
C ARG A 27 12.50 -11.42 -5.43
N ASN A 28 12.03 -12.25 -4.49
CA ASN A 28 12.14 -13.71 -4.60
C ASN A 28 11.36 -14.26 -5.79
N LYS A 29 10.29 -13.56 -6.19
CA LYS A 29 9.46 -13.96 -7.34
C LYS A 29 9.93 -13.35 -8.65
N ASN A 30 11.05 -12.63 -8.65
CA ASN A 30 11.61 -11.98 -9.84
C ASN A 30 10.59 -11.09 -10.55
N THR A 31 9.75 -10.40 -9.78
CA THR A 31 8.73 -9.51 -10.34
C THR A 31 9.38 -8.29 -11.00
N PRO A 32 8.85 -7.80 -12.14
CA PRO A 32 9.35 -6.58 -12.77
C PRO A 32 8.87 -5.29 -12.11
N PHE A 33 8.33 -5.37 -10.90
CA PHE A 33 7.75 -4.22 -10.21
C PHE A 33 8.75 -3.60 -9.23
N GLU A 34 8.80 -2.28 -9.20
CA GLU A 34 9.52 -1.51 -8.20
C GLU A 34 8.56 -1.08 -7.09
N PHE A 35 8.88 -1.44 -5.85
CA PHE A 35 8.07 -1.04 -4.70
C PHE A 35 8.57 0.30 -4.16
N VAL A 36 7.65 1.24 -3.96
CA VAL A 36 7.92 2.61 -3.50
C VAL A 36 7.11 2.83 -2.22
N ASP A 37 7.63 3.60 -1.28
CA ASP A 37 6.90 3.93 -0.06
C ASP A 37 7.35 5.25 0.54
N MET A 38 6.64 5.67 1.61
CA MET A 38 7.06 6.75 2.50
C MET A 38 7.44 6.12 3.82
N SER A 39 8.74 6.01 4.11
CA SER A 39 9.24 5.40 5.35
C SER A 39 8.97 6.27 6.58
N VAL A 40 8.81 7.58 6.39
CA VAL A 40 8.40 8.52 7.44
C VAL A 40 6.98 8.98 7.16
N LYS A 41 6.15 9.00 8.18
CA LYS A 41 4.72 9.34 8.06
C LYS A 41 4.44 10.66 8.79
N GLU A 42 4.27 11.74 8.03
CA GLU A 42 4.03 13.08 8.57
C GLU A 42 2.82 13.76 7.90
N PRO A 43 1.61 13.17 8.03
CA PRO A 43 0.44 13.64 7.28
C PRO A 43 -0.05 15.04 7.68
N TRP A 44 0.51 15.60 8.76
CA TRP A 44 0.26 16.99 9.17
C TRP A 44 1.14 18.01 8.43
N ASP A 45 2.18 17.53 7.73
CA ASP A 45 3.17 18.38 7.04
C ASP A 45 2.79 18.50 5.56
N SER A 46 2.63 19.75 5.09
CA SER A 46 2.20 20.00 3.71
C SER A 46 3.24 19.54 2.69
N ALA A 47 4.54 19.67 3.01
CA ALA A 47 5.60 19.20 2.12
C ALA A 47 5.58 17.67 2.01
N TRP A 48 5.37 16.97 3.13
CA TRP A 48 5.23 15.51 3.12
C TRP A 48 4.04 15.08 2.25
N LYS A 49 2.89 15.77 2.41
CA LYS A 49 1.68 15.47 1.62
C LYS A 49 1.94 15.63 0.14
N THR A 50 2.59 16.72 -0.25
CA THR A 50 2.91 17.00 -1.66
C THR A 50 3.84 15.93 -2.22
N ASN A 51 4.89 15.58 -1.49
CA ASN A 51 5.85 14.56 -1.92
C ASN A 51 5.20 13.18 -2.02
N CYS A 52 4.37 12.84 -1.03
CA CYS A 52 3.67 11.56 -1.02
C CYS A 52 2.70 11.45 -2.19
N ARG A 53 1.91 12.50 -2.45
CA ARG A 53 0.97 12.52 -3.58
C ARG A 53 1.71 12.37 -4.91
N THR A 54 2.84 13.05 -5.07
CA THR A 54 3.67 12.95 -6.27
C THR A 54 4.14 11.51 -6.48
N LYS A 55 4.60 10.84 -5.42
CA LYS A 55 5.03 9.44 -5.50
C LYS A 55 3.87 8.51 -5.88
N ILE A 56 2.70 8.69 -5.25
CA ILE A 56 1.52 7.86 -5.51
C ILE A 56 1.06 8.06 -6.97
N LYS A 57 0.98 9.30 -7.44
CA LYS A 57 0.60 9.60 -8.83
C LYS A 57 1.57 9.02 -9.85
N GLY A 58 2.83 8.87 -9.47
CA GLY A 58 3.85 8.25 -10.32
C GLY A 58 3.85 6.74 -10.31
N CYS A 59 2.98 6.11 -9.52
CA CYS A 59 2.87 4.65 -9.43
C CYS A 59 1.73 4.13 -10.30
N ASP A 60 1.87 2.88 -10.73
CA ASP A 60 0.84 2.19 -11.52
C ASP A 60 -0.24 1.57 -10.64
N GLY A 61 0.07 1.32 -9.36
CA GLY A 61 -0.87 0.79 -8.39
C GLY A 61 -0.36 0.98 -6.97
N LEU A 62 -1.21 0.63 -6.00
CA LEU A 62 -0.88 0.70 -4.57
C LEU A 62 -1.33 -0.58 -3.88
N ILE A 63 -0.46 -1.13 -3.04
CA ILE A 63 -0.81 -2.24 -2.14
C ILE A 63 -0.85 -1.70 -0.71
N GLY A 64 -2.01 -1.81 -0.08
CA GLY A 64 -2.21 -1.39 1.32
C GLY A 64 -2.17 -2.59 2.25
N ILE A 65 -1.27 -2.57 3.24
CA ILE A 65 -1.15 -3.62 4.25
C ILE A 65 -2.01 -3.21 5.46
N ILE A 66 -3.07 -3.95 5.70
CA ILE A 66 -4.06 -3.62 6.72
C ILE A 66 -3.84 -4.47 7.97
N THR A 67 -3.67 -3.80 9.10
CA THR A 67 -3.54 -4.42 10.42
C THR A 67 -4.36 -3.63 11.43
N ASN A 68 -4.35 -4.06 12.69
CA ASN A 68 -4.95 -3.27 13.76
C ASN A 68 -4.29 -1.89 13.92
N ASN A 69 -3.02 -1.76 13.51
CA ASN A 69 -2.32 -0.47 13.54
C ASN A 69 -2.90 0.53 12.54
N THR A 70 -3.47 0.04 11.43
CA THR A 70 -4.05 0.88 10.37
C THR A 70 -5.14 1.82 10.92
N VAL A 71 -5.91 1.36 11.88
CA VAL A 71 -7.05 2.12 12.45
C VAL A 71 -6.62 3.48 12.98
N LYS A 72 -5.40 3.57 13.51
CA LYS A 72 -4.84 4.80 14.08
C LYS A 72 -3.68 5.38 13.26
N ALA A 73 -3.41 4.79 12.10
CA ALA A 73 -2.26 5.17 11.28
C ALA A 73 -2.64 6.30 10.32
N SER A 74 -2.61 7.54 10.82
CA SER A 74 -3.03 8.72 10.03
C SER A 74 -2.26 8.85 8.72
N GLY A 75 -0.96 8.51 8.69
CA GLY A 75 -0.16 8.55 7.48
C GLY A 75 -0.63 7.54 6.44
N GLN A 76 -0.86 6.29 6.85
CA GLN A 76 -1.38 5.27 5.96
C GLN A 76 -2.79 5.62 5.47
N ILE A 77 -3.65 6.10 6.36
CA ILE A 77 -5.01 6.51 6.00
C ILE A 77 -4.96 7.59 4.93
N TRP A 78 -4.08 8.57 5.08
CA TRP A 78 -3.91 9.63 4.10
C TRP A 78 -3.44 9.08 2.74
N GLU A 79 -2.48 8.14 2.76
CA GLU A 79 -1.96 7.50 1.54
C GLU A 79 -3.07 6.76 0.78
N LEU A 80 -3.88 5.99 1.51
CA LEU A 80 -4.99 5.24 0.93
C LEU A 80 -6.03 6.17 0.32
N GLN A 81 -6.42 7.22 1.05
CA GLN A 81 -7.37 8.20 0.54
C GLN A 81 -6.82 8.88 -0.71
N CYS A 82 -5.54 9.24 -0.71
CA CYS A 82 -4.88 9.86 -1.85
C CYS A 82 -4.94 8.96 -3.09
N ALA A 83 -4.66 7.66 -2.94
CA ALA A 83 -4.69 6.73 -4.05
C ALA A 83 -6.09 6.63 -4.65
N TYR A 84 -7.11 6.54 -3.83
CA TYR A 84 -8.50 6.50 -4.31
C TYR A 84 -8.89 7.81 -5.00
N ASP A 85 -8.51 8.95 -4.42
CA ASP A 85 -8.79 10.26 -5.01
C ASP A 85 -8.12 10.43 -6.38
N GLU A 86 -6.92 9.87 -6.54
CA GLU A 86 -6.15 9.95 -7.79
C GLU A 86 -6.53 8.85 -8.79
N GLY A 87 -7.45 7.96 -8.43
CA GLY A 87 -7.89 6.89 -9.31
C GLY A 87 -6.85 5.80 -9.54
N ILE A 88 -5.88 5.66 -8.62
CA ILE A 88 -4.85 4.63 -8.70
C ILE A 88 -5.45 3.28 -8.27
N PRO A 89 -5.24 2.18 -9.05
CA PRO A 89 -5.69 0.85 -8.61
C PRO A 89 -5.10 0.46 -7.27
N VAL A 90 -5.93 -0.08 -6.36
CA VAL A 90 -5.53 -0.42 -5.00
C VAL A 90 -5.84 -1.88 -4.69
N LEU A 91 -4.87 -2.61 -4.15
CA LEU A 91 -5.08 -3.92 -3.54
C LEU A 91 -4.89 -3.77 -2.03
N LEU A 92 -5.89 -4.19 -1.26
CA LEU A 92 -5.80 -4.24 0.19
C LEU A 92 -5.55 -5.68 0.62
N ILE A 93 -4.56 -5.89 1.49
CA ILE A 93 -4.25 -7.21 2.05
C ILE A 93 -4.14 -7.14 3.57
N TYR A 94 -4.54 -8.21 4.25
CA TYR A 94 -4.34 -8.32 5.70
C TYR A 94 -2.86 -8.60 5.97
N GLY A 95 -2.27 -7.82 6.88
CA GLY A 95 -0.87 -8.00 7.25
C GLY A 95 -0.62 -9.17 8.21
N ASN A 96 -1.66 -9.55 8.97
CA ASN A 96 -1.61 -10.64 9.93
C ASN A 96 -3.02 -11.17 10.18
N ASP A 97 -3.16 -12.12 11.11
CA ASP A 97 -4.45 -12.75 11.44
C ASP A 97 -5.35 -11.86 12.29
N ASP A 98 -4.80 -10.82 12.92
CA ASP A 98 -5.57 -9.89 13.74
C ASP A 98 -6.26 -8.86 12.84
N ARG A 99 -7.54 -9.09 12.59
CA ARG A 99 -8.32 -8.23 11.69
C ARG A 99 -8.99 -7.11 12.47
N PRO A 100 -8.84 -5.84 12.04
CA PRO A 100 -9.49 -4.73 12.74
C PRO A 100 -11.01 -4.83 12.64
N ALA A 101 -11.69 -4.61 13.78
CA ALA A 101 -13.15 -4.62 13.84
C ALA A 101 -13.75 -3.39 13.16
N ASN A 102 -13.09 -2.24 13.30
CA ASN A 102 -13.53 -0.98 12.72
C ASN A 102 -12.48 -0.49 11.73
N LEU A 103 -12.87 -0.30 10.48
CA LEU A 103 -11.97 0.16 9.42
C LEU A 103 -12.08 1.67 9.25
N PRO A 104 -10.98 2.37 8.94
CA PRO A 104 -11.04 3.80 8.62
C PRO A 104 -11.77 4.02 7.29
N ASP A 105 -12.31 5.24 7.09
CA ASP A 105 -13.16 5.57 5.96
C ASP A 105 -12.61 5.16 4.59
N PRO A 106 -11.33 5.39 4.25
CA PRO A 106 -10.86 5.03 2.91
C PRO A 106 -10.99 3.55 2.57
N VAL A 107 -10.96 2.66 3.57
CA VAL A 107 -11.02 1.21 3.34
C VAL A 107 -12.35 0.59 3.77
N LYS A 108 -13.21 1.36 4.42
CA LYS A 108 -14.50 0.88 4.91
C LYS A 108 -15.38 0.46 3.73
N GLY A 109 -15.94 -0.74 3.82
CA GLY A 109 -16.77 -1.28 2.76
C GLY A 109 -16.01 -1.82 1.54
N ARG A 110 -14.70 -1.77 1.56
CA ARG A 110 -13.86 -2.30 0.48
C ARG A 110 -13.37 -3.70 0.82
N ARG A 111 -13.11 -4.49 -0.22
CA ARG A 111 -12.60 -5.85 -0.03
C ARG A 111 -11.16 -5.81 0.44
N ILE A 112 -10.85 -6.56 1.50
CA ILE A 112 -9.50 -6.80 1.96
C ILE A 112 -9.18 -8.27 1.73
N ASN A 113 -8.13 -8.53 0.97
CA ASN A 113 -7.76 -9.88 0.53
C ASN A 113 -6.77 -10.52 1.50
N LEU A 114 -6.66 -11.84 1.45
CA LEU A 114 -5.59 -12.54 2.16
C LEU A 114 -4.24 -12.20 1.53
N TRP A 115 -3.20 -12.15 2.36
CA TRP A 115 -1.83 -11.96 1.86
C TRP A 115 -1.33 -13.27 1.29
N THR A 116 -1.57 -13.46 0.01
CA THR A 116 -1.02 -14.58 -0.76
C THR A 116 -0.34 -14.02 -1.99
N TRP A 117 0.68 -14.71 -2.47
CA TRP A 117 1.32 -14.27 -3.71
C TRP A 117 0.35 -14.34 -4.89
N ASP A 118 -0.56 -15.31 -4.90
CA ASP A 118 -1.57 -15.41 -5.94
C ASP A 118 -2.43 -14.14 -6.04
N ASN A 119 -2.88 -13.61 -4.91
CA ASN A 119 -3.66 -12.36 -4.88
C ASN A 119 -2.82 -11.17 -5.34
N ILE A 120 -1.58 -11.08 -4.90
CA ILE A 120 -0.66 -10.01 -5.28
C ILE A 120 -0.34 -10.10 -6.77
N SER A 121 0.02 -11.27 -7.26
CA SER A 121 0.35 -11.50 -8.67
C SER A 121 -0.82 -11.16 -9.58
N ALA A 122 -2.03 -11.59 -9.22
CA ALA A 122 -3.23 -11.28 -9.99
C ALA A 122 -3.48 -9.76 -10.08
N PHE A 123 -3.23 -9.05 -8.99
CA PHE A 123 -3.34 -7.58 -8.98
C PHE A 123 -2.28 -6.94 -9.90
N LEU A 124 -1.02 -7.38 -9.77
CA LEU A 124 0.08 -6.83 -10.56
C LEU A 124 -0.14 -7.07 -12.05
N ASP A 125 -0.70 -8.21 -12.42
CA ASP A 125 -0.97 -8.56 -13.82
C ASP A 125 -2.00 -7.63 -14.49
N LYS A 126 -2.80 -6.93 -13.69
CA LYS A 126 -3.83 -6.00 -14.19
C LYS A 126 -3.32 -4.57 -14.38
N LEU A 127 -2.10 -4.27 -13.95
CA LEU A 127 -1.56 -2.90 -14.02
C LEU A 127 -1.05 -2.48 -15.41
#